data_e65abbdf05e32f85d1df926227260baa
#
_entry.id   e65abbdf05e32f85d1df926227260baa
#
_cell.length_a   1.000
_cell.length_b   1.000
_cell.length_c   1.000
_cell.angle_alpha   90.00
_cell.angle_beta   90.00
_cell.angle_gamma   90.00
#
_symmetry.space_group_name_H-M   'P 1'
#
loop_
_entity.id
_entity.type
_entity.pdbx_description
1 polymer ?
#
loop_
_entity_poly.entity_id
_entity_poly.type
_entity_poly.pdbx_seq_one_letter_code
_entity_poly.pdbx_strand_id
1 'polypeptide(L)' 'MRVYTFITRINSEALHAMDEEINDWLESNKVTPWQIKQTFAYEEMHAGQTVAPVLITQVWY' A
#
# COMPACT_ATOMS: atom_id res chain seq x y z
N MET A 1 6.28 -18.06 -4.68
CA MET A 1 6.27 -16.78 -3.95
C MET A 1 5.72 -15.66 -4.82
N ARG A 2 4.83 -14.87 -4.27
CA ARG A 2 4.23 -13.74 -4.97
C ARG A 2 4.30 -12.49 -4.12
N VAL A 3 4.17 -11.34 -4.74
CA VAL A 3 4.07 -10.06 -4.07
C VAL A 3 2.88 -9.30 -4.62
N TYR A 4 2.16 -8.64 -3.72
CA TYR A 4 1.10 -7.71 -4.09
C TYR A 4 1.39 -6.37 -3.44
N THR A 5 1.29 -5.30 -4.20
CA THR A 5 1.68 -3.97 -3.76
C THR A 5 0.47 -3.05 -3.65
N PHE A 6 0.36 -2.39 -2.51
CA PHE A 6 -0.62 -1.33 -2.26
C PHE A 6 0.13 -0.01 -2.11
N ILE A 7 -0.39 1.05 -2.70
CA ILE A 7 0.18 2.38 -2.59
C ILE A 7 -0.91 3.34 -2.13
N THR A 8 -0.63 4.12 -1.10
CA THR A 8 -1.59 5.10 -0.62
C THR A 8 -0.92 6.40 -0.20
N ARG A 9 -1.70 7.46 -0.18
CA ARG A 9 -1.29 8.75 0.38
C ARG A 9 -1.18 8.66 1.89
N ILE A 10 -0.36 9.52 2.47
CA ILE A 10 -0.15 9.53 3.91
C ILE A 10 -1.07 10.56 4.58
N ASN A 11 -2.26 10.12 4.91
CA ASN A 11 -3.20 10.82 5.77
C ASN A 11 -4.05 9.77 6.47
N SER A 12 -4.67 10.11 7.57
CA SER A 12 -5.37 9.11 8.39
C SER A 12 -6.51 8.43 7.66
N GLU A 13 -7.27 9.16 6.85
CA GLU A 13 -8.39 8.60 6.09
C GLU A 13 -7.89 7.59 5.05
N ALA A 14 -6.88 7.96 4.27
CA ALA A 14 -6.32 7.08 3.24
C ALA A 14 -5.66 5.84 3.85
N LEU A 15 -4.97 5.98 4.98
CA LEU A 15 -4.34 4.86 5.66
C LEU A 15 -5.38 3.87 6.20
N HIS A 16 -6.47 4.36 6.77
CA HIS A 16 -7.56 3.48 7.24
C HIS A 16 -8.24 2.77 6.07
N ALA A 17 -8.45 3.47 4.97
CA ALA A 17 -9.02 2.85 3.76
C ALA A 17 -8.10 1.76 3.20
N MET A 18 -6.79 2.00 3.22
CA MET A 18 -5.82 1.00 2.80
C MET A 18 -5.85 -0.24 3.70
N ASP A 19 -5.95 -0.04 5.01
CA ASP A 19 -6.02 -1.16 5.96
C ASP A 19 -7.22 -2.06 5.64
N GLU A 20 -8.38 -1.46 5.38
CA GLU A 20 -9.57 -2.20 5.01
C GLU A 20 -9.39 -2.92 3.67
N GLU A 21 -8.80 -2.25 2.70
CA GLU A 21 -8.52 -2.83 1.38
C GLU A 21 -7.60 -4.04 1.50
N ILE A 22 -6.53 -3.93 2.27
CA ILE A 22 -5.59 -5.03 2.48
C ILE A 22 -6.29 -6.20 3.18
N ASN A 23 -7.05 -5.92 4.23
CA ASN A 23 -7.76 -6.96 4.98
C ASN A 23 -8.78 -7.68 4.10
N ASP A 24 -9.54 -6.93 3.31
CA ASP A 24 -10.51 -7.53 2.38
C ASP A 24 -9.81 -8.37 1.31
N TRP A 25 -8.69 -7.89 0.80
CA TRP A 25 -7.93 -8.64 -0.19
C TRP A 25 -7.39 -9.95 0.37
N LEU A 26 -6.81 -9.91 1.57
CA LEU A 26 -6.31 -11.12 2.24
C LEU A 26 -7.42 -12.14 2.46
N GLU A 27 -8.57 -11.68 2.93
CA GLU A 27 -9.71 -12.54 3.20
C GLU A 27 -10.31 -13.11 1.93
N SER A 28 -10.54 -12.27 0.92
CA SER A 28 -11.16 -12.68 -0.34
C SER A 28 -10.31 -13.67 -1.13
N ASN A 29 -9.00 -13.54 -1.05
CA ASN A 29 -8.08 -14.42 -1.76
C ASN A 29 -7.53 -15.55 -0.88
N LYS A 30 -7.94 -15.59 0.39
CA LYS A 30 -7.50 -16.60 1.36
C LYS A 30 -5.99 -16.67 1.44
N VAL A 31 -5.36 -15.51 1.50
CA VAL A 31 -3.92 -15.35 1.53
C VAL A 31 -3.42 -15.35 2.97
N THR A 32 -2.36 -16.12 3.22
CA THR A 32 -1.63 -16.05 4.47
C THR A 32 -0.26 -15.45 4.14
N PRO A 33 -0.04 -14.18 4.47
CA PRO A 33 1.24 -13.56 4.14
C PRO A 33 2.35 -14.11 5.02
N TRP A 34 3.53 -14.33 4.43
CA TRP A 34 4.69 -14.68 5.22
C TRP A 34 5.58 -13.47 5.51
N GLN A 35 5.38 -12.38 4.81
CA GLN A 35 6.07 -11.12 5.07
C GLN A 35 5.26 -9.94 4.54
N ILE A 36 5.26 -8.86 5.30
CA ILE A 36 4.67 -7.59 4.90
C ILE A 36 5.74 -6.53 5.12
N LYS A 37 6.02 -5.75 4.07
CA LYS A 37 6.96 -4.64 4.12
C LYS A 37 6.27 -3.35 3.78
N GLN A 38 6.64 -2.28 4.48
CA GLN A 38 6.16 -0.93 4.19
C GLN A 38 7.35 -0.02 3.93
N THR A 39 7.23 0.78 2.89
CA THR A 39 8.28 1.71 2.49
C THR A 39 7.68 3.09 2.28
N PHE A 40 8.33 4.09 2.85
CA PHE A 40 7.97 5.48 2.64
C PHE A 40 8.63 5.97 1.37
N ALA A 41 7.87 6.67 0.53
CA ALA A 41 8.38 7.20 -0.74
C ALA A 41 7.67 8.48 -1.11
N TYR A 42 8.10 9.09 -2.19
CA TYR A 42 7.47 10.30 -2.75
C TYR A 42 7.03 9.99 -4.17
N GLU A 43 5.82 10.42 -4.49
CA GLU A 43 5.25 10.28 -5.81
C GLU A 43 5.13 11.64 -6.48
N GLU A 44 5.53 11.72 -7.74
CA GLU A 44 5.41 12.92 -8.53
C GLU A 44 3.97 13.09 -9.00
N MET A 45 3.40 14.27 -8.77
CA MET A 45 1.96 14.48 -8.99
C MET A 45 1.64 14.97 -10.38
N HIS A 46 2.36 15.96 -10.88
CA HIS A 46 2.10 16.57 -12.18
C HIS A 46 3.39 17.03 -12.79
N ALA A 47 3.83 16.37 -13.84
CA ALA A 47 4.95 16.83 -14.67
C ALA A 47 6.10 17.47 -13.88
N GLY A 48 6.43 16.90 -12.72
CA GLY A 48 7.54 17.36 -11.91
C GLY A 48 7.29 18.59 -11.06
N GLN A 49 6.05 19.05 -10.98
CA GLN A 49 5.76 20.28 -10.23
C GLN A 49 5.51 20.05 -8.75
N THR A 50 4.93 18.92 -8.39
CA THR A 50 4.54 18.64 -7.02
C THR A 50 4.90 17.21 -6.65
N VAL A 51 5.35 17.02 -5.42
CA VAL A 51 5.69 15.71 -4.89
C VAL A 51 4.84 15.46 -3.65
N ALA A 52 4.26 14.29 -3.55
CA ALA A 52 3.45 13.90 -2.40
C ALA A 52 4.04 12.65 -1.73
N PRO A 53 4.04 12.60 -0.39
CA PRO A 53 4.49 11.40 0.30
C PRO A 53 3.47 10.27 0.14
N VAL A 54 3.97 9.07 -0.04
CA VAL A 54 3.15 7.87 -0.16
C VAL A 54 3.72 6.75 0.69
N LEU A 55 2.85 5.84 1.10
CA LEU A 55 3.25 4.60 1.76
C LEU A 55 3.01 3.45 0.80
N ILE A 56 4.05 2.67 0.59
CA ILE A 56 4.01 1.49 -0.26
C ILE A 56 4.01 0.27 0.67
N THR A 57 2.97 -0.54 0.57
CA THR A 57 2.86 -1.77 1.36
C THR A 57 2.96 -2.95 0.42
N GLN A 58 3.92 -3.81 0.65
CA GLN A 58 4.11 -5.02 -0.13
C GLN A 58 3.80 -6.24 0.73
N VAL A 59 2.94 -7.10 0.22
CA VAL A 59 2.55 -8.35 0.86
C VAL A 59 3.15 -9.49 0.05
N TRP A 60 3.97 -10.30 0.73
CA TRP A 60 4.64 -11.44 0.12
C TRP A 60 3.90 -12.72 0.54
N TYR A 61 3.50 -13.53 -0.44
CA TYR A 61 2.71 -14.74 -0.17
C TYR A 61 2.97 -15.88 -1.15
#